data_83f5c944690cc87f6b947b5a4b4e5f3e
#
_entry.id   83f5c944690cc87f6b947b5a4b4e5f3e
#
_cell.length_a   1.000
_cell.length_b   1.000
_cell.length_c   1.000
_cell.angle_alpha   90.00
_cell.angle_beta   90.00
_cell.angle_gamma   90.00
#
_symmetry.space_group_name_H-M   'P 1'
#
loop_
_entity.id
_entity.type
_entity.pdbx_description
1 polymer ?
#
loop_
_entity_poly.entity_id
_entity_poly.type
_entity_poly.pdbx_seq_one_letter_code
_entity_poly.pdbx_strand_id
1 'polypeptide(L)'
;MKIKNCFKTIFLSLFIAFFSFTFVNAKTVIRTDEAAIGEADPAKFSDNIDSIIMFNTYDALVDEVKNGGGLTPLLASGWEYADPTTLNITLRDGIKFHSGNVLDADDVVYSFNRLMNMGQGFSFLFGTVDSVSALDSKTVQFKTKEPFAPLVASLMRLAIVDKDDVQANTVDGNYGDNGDYGEAYLLTTSAGAGAYKITQHDPNVKTVLTKNGDYFQGHNPKAPDEVIIKYSVEAATIKTLLMRGEHEISSMWLPNEVLAALEKEDSVDLVKINRPGSWYNKLNNRRAPLDDVHCRRALQLAYDYDALYQSFAITENMVAGQKSSGALISGVLGYDPNKAPIERDIDKAKAELAKCKYNPADYTLDLAWIAEVPYEEPWSLQLQANAIELGFNATVTGLPWAKFSDQVANWENTPHATVVSVLANVPDPDALMFAQWHSSRGGTWMSAEWANDPELDALLETGRTETNDAERIKIYQAANQLMIDNAITLFITDFVGYAAISSNVSNSDTTSTLQGYGTMGRNLSFREMTVN
;
A
#
# COMPACT_ATOMS: atom_id res chain seq x y z
N MET A 1 -55.03 58.38 70.53
CA MET A 1 -54.57 57.00 70.62
C MET A 1 -53.79 56.75 69.34
N LYS A 2 -52.47 56.58 69.45
CA LYS A 2 -51.49 56.64 68.32
C LYS A 2 -51.13 55.25 67.82
N ILE A 3 -51.32 55.01 66.54
CA ILE A 3 -50.88 53.83 65.86
C ILE A 3 -49.50 54.10 65.22
N LYS A 4 -48.47 53.36 65.60
CA LYS A 4 -47.12 53.44 65.01
C LYS A 4 -46.99 52.44 63.88
N ASN A 5 -46.66 52.92 62.69
CA ASN A 5 -46.26 52.14 61.53
C ASN A 5 -44.87 51.56 61.75
N CYS A 6 -44.71 50.27 61.44
CA CYS A 6 -43.44 49.59 61.37
C CYS A 6 -43.24 49.08 59.93
N PHE A 7 -42.38 49.75 59.14
CA PHE A 7 -41.94 49.28 57.82
C PHE A 7 -40.88 48.19 58.01
N LYS A 8 -41.18 47.02 57.53
CA LYS A 8 -40.17 45.97 57.34
C LYS A 8 -39.70 45.98 55.89
N THR A 9 -38.44 46.36 55.68
CA THR A 9 -37.76 46.27 54.41
C THR A 9 -37.30 44.83 54.23
N ILE A 10 -37.83 44.14 53.21
CA ILE A 10 -37.40 42.79 52.81
C ILE A 10 -36.28 42.96 51.76
N PHE A 11 -35.04 42.63 52.10
CA PHE A 11 -33.93 42.50 51.16
C PHE A 11 -34.07 41.17 50.40
N LEU A 12 -34.41 41.24 49.12
CA LEU A 12 -34.43 40.12 48.22
C LEU A 12 -33.02 39.93 47.63
N SER A 13 -32.23 39.04 48.22
CA SER A 13 -30.90 38.63 47.68
C SER A 13 -31.10 37.75 46.48
N LEU A 14 -30.88 38.30 45.28
CA LEU A 14 -30.87 37.54 44.02
C LEU A 14 -29.54 36.78 43.93
N PHE A 15 -29.54 35.50 44.24
CA PHE A 15 -28.41 34.59 44.03
C PHE A 15 -28.39 34.22 42.54
N ILE A 16 -27.58 34.92 41.72
CA ILE A 16 -27.29 34.49 40.33
C ILE A 16 -26.30 33.33 40.41
N ALA A 17 -26.81 32.12 40.33
CA ALA A 17 -25.98 30.93 40.10
C ALA A 17 -25.47 30.98 38.67
N PHE A 18 -24.20 31.31 38.48
CA PHE A 18 -23.47 31.08 37.24
C PHE A 18 -23.35 29.57 37.05
N PHE A 19 -24.27 28.95 36.30
CA PHE A 19 -24.05 27.63 35.73
C PHE A 19 -23.01 27.79 34.62
N SER A 20 -21.76 27.49 34.94
CA SER A 20 -20.75 27.27 33.93
C SER A 20 -21.15 26.00 33.19
N PHE A 21 -21.85 26.14 32.06
CA PHE A 21 -21.98 25.04 31.10
C PHE A 21 -20.58 24.74 30.54
N THR A 22 -19.88 23.79 31.11
CA THR A 22 -18.81 23.13 30.41
C THR A 22 -19.48 22.38 29.27
N PHE A 23 -19.38 22.93 28.06
CA PHE A 23 -19.65 22.17 26.85
C PHE A 23 -18.63 21.03 26.83
N VAL A 24 -19.04 19.84 27.26
CA VAL A 24 -18.33 18.63 26.92
C VAL A 24 -18.53 18.48 25.41
N ASN A 25 -17.54 18.88 24.64
CA ASN A 25 -17.54 18.59 23.21
C ASN A 25 -17.68 17.09 23.07
N ALA A 26 -18.72 16.65 22.36
CA ALA A 26 -18.87 15.24 22.04
C ALA A 26 -17.62 14.79 21.28
N LYS A 27 -17.05 13.63 21.69
CA LYS A 27 -15.88 13.03 21.07
C LYS A 27 -16.19 12.74 19.60
N THR A 28 -15.34 13.25 18.69
CA THR A 28 -15.49 12.97 17.27
C THR A 28 -14.87 11.61 16.94
N VAL A 29 -15.61 10.75 16.25
CA VAL A 29 -15.20 9.37 15.98
C VAL A 29 -15.34 9.06 14.50
N ILE A 30 -14.31 8.44 13.92
CA ILE A 30 -14.38 7.76 12.62
C ILE A 30 -14.43 6.25 12.88
N ARG A 31 -15.41 5.58 12.26
CA ARG A 31 -15.49 4.12 12.18
C ARG A 31 -15.18 3.72 10.75
N THR A 32 -14.21 2.84 10.61
CA THR A 32 -13.85 2.24 9.33
C THR A 32 -13.79 0.72 9.47
N ASP A 33 -13.75 0.01 8.35
CA ASP A 33 -13.61 -1.44 8.32
C ASP A 33 -12.48 -1.88 7.42
N GLU A 34 -11.98 -3.08 7.67
CA GLU A 34 -11.02 -3.78 6.81
C GLU A 34 -11.38 -5.26 6.69
N ALA A 35 -10.99 -5.86 5.56
CA ALA A 35 -11.38 -7.23 5.22
C ALA A 35 -10.66 -8.30 6.05
N ALA A 36 -9.47 -8.00 6.57
CA ALA A 36 -8.64 -8.93 7.33
C ALA A 36 -8.19 -8.33 8.66
N ILE A 37 -7.48 -9.11 9.44
CA ILE A 37 -6.95 -8.75 10.76
C ILE A 37 -5.69 -7.91 10.58
N GLY A 38 -5.59 -6.79 11.28
CA GLY A 38 -4.39 -5.95 11.30
C GLY A 38 -3.41 -6.39 12.38
N GLU A 39 -2.12 -6.23 12.11
CA GLU A 39 -1.03 -6.40 13.06
C GLU A 39 -0.76 -5.08 13.79
N ALA A 40 -0.31 -5.11 15.04
CA ALA A 40 0.03 -3.93 15.81
C ALA A 40 1.56 -3.75 15.98
N ASP A 41 2.34 -4.83 15.90
CA ASP A 41 3.80 -4.79 15.96
C ASP A 41 4.41 -4.33 14.62
N PRO A 42 5.12 -3.19 14.58
CA PRO A 42 5.64 -2.63 13.35
C PRO A 42 6.70 -3.49 12.64
N ALA A 43 7.36 -4.41 13.34
CA ALA A 43 8.30 -5.32 12.70
C ALA A 43 7.63 -6.49 11.96
N LYS A 44 6.31 -6.63 12.08
CA LYS A 44 5.52 -7.67 11.42
C LYS A 44 4.61 -7.14 10.31
N PHE A 45 4.48 -5.84 10.16
CA PHE A 45 3.64 -5.22 9.14
C PHE A 45 3.98 -5.72 7.74
N SER A 46 2.99 -6.18 6.99
CA SER A 46 3.20 -6.78 5.67
C SER A 46 2.13 -6.45 4.64
N ASP A 47 0.96 -5.93 5.04
CA ASP A 47 -0.16 -5.67 4.14
C ASP A 47 -0.75 -4.25 4.27
N ASN A 48 -1.89 -4.03 3.58
CA ASN A 48 -2.56 -2.75 3.54
C ASN A 48 -3.10 -2.33 4.92
N ILE A 49 -3.65 -3.27 5.69
CA ILE A 49 -4.30 -3.00 6.97
C ILE A 49 -3.25 -2.63 8.01
N ASP A 50 -2.19 -3.42 8.09
CA ASP A 50 -1.04 -3.16 8.94
C ASP A 50 -0.46 -1.78 8.63
N SER A 51 -0.36 -1.45 7.33
CA SER A 51 0.14 -0.16 6.87
C SER A 51 -0.76 1.01 7.28
N ILE A 52 -2.10 0.84 7.32
CA ILE A 52 -3.02 1.86 7.84
C ILE A 52 -2.73 2.11 9.33
N ILE A 53 -2.53 1.06 10.12
CA ILE A 53 -2.17 1.18 11.54
C ILE A 53 -0.81 1.87 11.66
N MET A 54 0.19 1.39 10.92
CA MET A 54 1.55 1.92 10.91
C MET A 54 1.58 3.44 10.69
N PHE A 55 1.03 3.92 9.58
CA PHE A 55 1.11 5.34 9.19
C PHE A 55 0.29 6.28 10.08
N ASN A 56 -0.51 5.78 10.98
CA ASN A 56 -1.23 6.59 11.96
C ASN A 56 -0.63 6.52 13.37
N THR A 57 0.08 5.44 13.71
CA THR A 57 0.60 5.22 15.08
C THR A 57 2.11 5.27 15.20
N TYR A 58 2.81 5.09 14.09
CA TYR A 58 4.26 5.25 13.98
C TYR A 58 4.59 6.25 12.90
N ASP A 59 5.78 6.82 12.97
CA ASP A 59 6.37 7.58 11.88
C ASP A 59 7.65 6.90 11.41
N ALA A 60 7.97 7.10 10.13
CA ALA A 60 9.20 6.69 9.50
C ALA A 60 10.15 7.88 9.30
N LEU A 61 11.35 7.65 8.79
CA LEU A 61 12.33 8.73 8.55
C LEU A 61 11.88 9.65 7.42
N VAL A 62 11.22 9.09 6.40
CA VAL A 62 10.71 9.81 5.23
C VAL A 62 9.27 9.46 4.96
N ASP A 63 8.57 10.29 4.19
CA ASP A 63 7.19 10.10 3.73
C ASP A 63 7.10 10.36 2.23
N GLU A 64 6.02 9.96 1.57
CA GLU A 64 5.78 10.31 0.16
C GLU A 64 5.16 11.71 0.01
N VAL A 65 5.42 12.34 -1.12
CA VAL A 65 4.75 13.58 -1.52
C VAL A 65 3.38 13.26 -2.10
N LYS A 66 2.32 13.95 -1.64
CA LYS A 66 0.96 13.80 -2.15
C LYS A 66 0.87 13.96 -3.66
N ASN A 67 -0.03 13.21 -4.28
CA ASN A 67 -0.33 13.23 -5.71
C ASN A 67 0.85 12.82 -6.62
N GLY A 68 1.76 12.03 -6.08
CA GLY A 68 2.96 11.57 -6.76
C GLY A 68 4.02 12.66 -6.85
N GLY A 69 5.25 12.37 -6.65
CA GLY A 69 6.31 13.36 -6.76
C GLY A 69 7.52 13.11 -5.88
N GLY A 70 7.70 11.89 -5.45
CA GLY A 70 8.88 11.48 -4.72
C GLY A 70 8.72 11.49 -3.21
N LEU A 71 9.81 11.75 -2.49
CA LEU A 71 9.91 11.61 -1.05
C LEU A 71 10.08 12.96 -0.37
N THR A 72 9.63 13.05 0.88
CA THR A 72 9.80 14.21 1.75
C THR A 72 10.30 13.78 3.12
N PRO A 73 11.14 14.60 3.81
CA PRO A 73 11.54 14.30 5.17
C PRO A 73 10.35 14.26 6.15
N LEU A 74 10.28 13.21 7.03
CA LEU A 74 9.27 13.10 8.09
C LEU A 74 9.93 13.21 9.48
N LEU A 75 10.42 12.12 10.10
CA LEU A 75 11.25 12.20 11.32
C LEU A 75 12.64 12.75 11.00
N ALA A 76 13.14 12.50 9.80
CA ALA A 76 14.32 13.18 9.29
C ALA A 76 14.03 14.67 9.04
N SER A 77 15.05 15.52 9.19
CA SER A 77 15.08 16.88 8.65
C SER A 77 15.70 16.92 7.24
N GLY A 78 16.47 15.89 6.87
CA GLY A 78 17.09 15.72 5.57
C GLY A 78 18.00 14.50 5.53
N TRP A 79 18.52 14.21 4.35
CA TRP A 79 19.48 13.15 4.11
C TRP A 79 20.49 13.56 3.04
N GLU A 80 21.66 12.93 3.08
CA GLU A 80 22.69 13.10 2.06
C GLU A 80 23.51 11.81 1.88
N TYR A 81 23.94 11.55 0.66
CA TYR A 81 24.92 10.50 0.39
C TYR A 81 26.33 11.06 0.55
N ALA A 82 27.10 10.56 1.53
CA ALA A 82 28.51 10.87 1.70
C ALA A 82 29.37 10.22 0.59
N ASP A 83 28.95 9.06 0.14
CA ASP A 83 29.46 8.31 -1.02
C ASP A 83 28.32 7.38 -1.53
N PRO A 84 28.48 6.68 -2.67
CA PRO A 84 27.38 5.86 -3.26
C PRO A 84 26.83 4.74 -2.36
N THR A 85 27.54 4.38 -1.28
CA THR A 85 27.17 3.31 -0.34
C THR A 85 26.92 3.81 1.08
N THR A 86 27.06 5.11 1.34
CA THR A 86 26.93 5.70 2.67
C THR A 86 25.90 6.83 2.67
N LEU A 87 24.75 6.57 3.28
CA LEU A 87 23.65 7.52 3.46
C LEU A 87 23.64 8.04 4.90
N ASN A 88 23.71 9.35 5.08
CA ASN A 88 23.54 10.02 6.37
C ASN A 88 22.13 10.63 6.45
N ILE A 89 21.44 10.37 7.56
CA ILE A 89 20.11 10.91 7.87
C ILE A 89 20.25 11.84 9.06
N THR A 90 19.78 13.08 8.94
CA THR A 90 19.70 14.03 10.06
C THR A 90 18.28 14.05 10.62
N LEU A 91 18.12 13.82 11.91
CA LEU A 91 16.81 13.81 12.60
C LEU A 91 16.35 15.23 12.93
N ARG A 92 15.02 15.40 13.07
CA ARG A 92 14.42 16.63 13.62
C ARG A 92 14.62 16.71 15.11
N ASP A 93 14.59 17.95 15.65
CA ASP A 93 14.67 18.20 17.08
C ASP A 93 13.31 18.04 17.79
N GLY A 94 13.34 17.51 19.01
CA GLY A 94 12.27 17.60 19.96
C GLY A 94 11.02 16.76 19.64
N ILE A 95 11.12 15.81 18.72
CA ILE A 95 10.03 14.85 18.46
C ILE A 95 9.88 13.95 19.68
N LYS A 96 8.63 13.75 20.10
CA LYS A 96 8.29 12.92 21.26
C LYS A 96 7.54 11.67 20.82
N PHE A 97 7.93 10.55 21.38
CA PHE A 97 7.16 9.31 21.34
C PHE A 97 5.87 9.38 22.17
N HIS A 98 5.02 8.41 22.04
CA HIS A 98 3.77 8.27 22.81
C HIS A 98 4.02 8.17 24.32
N SER A 99 5.16 7.66 24.75
CA SER A 99 5.64 7.63 26.13
C SER A 99 5.97 9.01 26.71
N GLY A 100 6.35 9.96 25.84
CA GLY A 100 6.91 11.26 26.16
C GLY A 100 8.44 11.34 26.05
N ASN A 101 9.13 10.22 25.82
CA ASN A 101 10.56 10.19 25.52
C ASN A 101 10.87 10.96 24.23
N VAL A 102 12.07 11.53 24.15
CA VAL A 102 12.51 12.27 22.96
C VAL A 102 13.25 11.34 22.03
N LEU A 103 12.84 11.34 20.76
CA LEU A 103 13.46 10.56 19.70
C LEU A 103 14.92 10.97 19.47
N ASP A 104 15.80 9.98 19.38
CA ASP A 104 17.19 10.15 19.00
C ASP A 104 17.68 9.08 17.99
N ALA A 105 18.97 9.15 17.64
CA ALA A 105 19.56 8.25 16.64
C ALA A 105 19.63 6.79 17.11
N ASP A 106 19.70 6.54 18.42
CA ASP A 106 19.75 5.18 18.98
C ASP A 106 18.39 4.46 18.79
N ASP A 107 17.27 5.20 18.81
CA ASP A 107 15.94 4.63 18.53
C ASP A 107 15.86 4.11 17.10
N VAL A 108 16.42 4.86 16.14
CA VAL A 108 16.47 4.45 14.73
C VAL A 108 17.34 3.20 14.55
N VAL A 109 18.52 3.17 15.16
CA VAL A 109 19.42 2.00 15.14
C VAL A 109 18.74 0.78 15.76
N TYR A 110 18.09 0.96 16.91
CA TYR A 110 17.34 -0.10 17.57
C TYR A 110 16.19 -0.63 16.71
N SER A 111 15.38 0.27 16.15
CA SER A 111 14.24 -0.09 15.29
C SER A 111 14.66 -0.88 14.07
N PHE A 112 15.75 -0.45 13.41
CA PHE A 112 16.34 -1.16 12.28
C PHE A 112 16.82 -2.57 12.68
N ASN A 113 17.64 -2.66 13.74
CA ASN A 113 18.16 -3.94 14.20
C ASN A 113 17.04 -4.88 14.64
N ARG A 114 15.99 -4.36 15.31
CA ARG A 114 14.80 -5.12 15.69
C ARG A 114 14.13 -5.72 14.44
N LEU A 115 13.82 -4.91 13.44
CA LEU A 115 13.20 -5.35 12.20
C LEU A 115 14.03 -6.43 11.50
N MET A 116 15.34 -6.22 11.37
CA MET A 116 16.23 -7.15 10.67
C MET A 116 16.45 -8.46 11.44
N ASN A 117 16.56 -8.41 12.76
CA ASN A 117 16.75 -9.61 13.59
C ASN A 117 15.46 -10.45 13.69
N MET A 118 14.28 -9.82 13.69
CA MET A 118 13.01 -10.53 13.59
C MET A 118 12.80 -11.15 12.20
N GLY A 119 13.34 -10.51 11.15
CA GLY A 119 13.29 -11.04 9.78
C GLY A 119 11.88 -11.14 9.19
N GLN A 120 10.93 -10.36 9.70
CA GLN A 120 9.53 -10.34 9.31
C GLN A 120 9.18 -8.99 8.66
N GLY A 121 7.91 -8.82 8.32
CA GLY A 121 7.40 -7.57 7.77
C GLY A 121 8.19 -7.10 6.57
N PHE A 122 8.51 -5.82 6.55
CA PHE A 122 9.25 -5.17 5.46
C PHE A 122 10.78 -5.33 5.55
N SER A 123 11.31 -6.24 6.38
CA SER A 123 12.77 -6.48 6.50
C SER A 123 13.43 -6.79 5.15
N PHE A 124 12.71 -7.43 4.23
CA PHE A 124 13.22 -7.78 2.88
C PHE A 124 13.64 -6.55 2.04
N LEU A 125 13.14 -5.34 2.34
CA LEU A 125 13.51 -4.12 1.66
C LEU A 125 14.94 -3.64 2.01
N PHE A 126 15.52 -4.18 3.08
CA PHE A 126 16.79 -3.72 3.64
C PHE A 126 17.94 -4.74 3.48
N GLY A 127 17.77 -5.76 2.65
CA GLY A 127 18.77 -6.84 2.47
C GLY A 127 20.14 -6.37 1.93
N THR A 128 20.21 -5.20 1.29
CA THR A 128 21.45 -4.55 0.83
C THR A 128 22.15 -3.74 1.91
N VAL A 129 21.47 -3.40 3.01
CA VAL A 129 22.09 -2.66 4.13
C VAL A 129 23.08 -3.57 4.85
N ASP A 130 24.30 -3.08 5.00
CA ASP A 130 25.38 -3.76 5.72
C ASP A 130 25.37 -3.39 7.20
N SER A 131 25.25 -2.10 7.51
CA SER A 131 25.24 -1.60 8.88
C SER A 131 24.48 -0.30 9.03
N VAL A 132 23.94 -0.08 10.24
CA VAL A 132 23.32 1.17 10.67
C VAL A 132 23.96 1.60 12.00
N SER A 133 24.34 2.86 12.12
CA SER A 133 24.99 3.39 13.32
C SER A 133 24.59 4.83 13.61
N ALA A 134 24.49 5.18 14.89
CA ALA A 134 24.38 6.56 15.33
C ALA A 134 25.79 7.20 15.31
N LEU A 135 25.95 8.29 14.58
CA LEU A 135 27.17 9.09 14.61
C LEU A 135 27.17 10.08 15.78
N ASP A 136 26.02 10.56 16.12
CA ASP A 136 25.67 11.37 17.28
C ASP A 136 24.18 11.21 17.58
N SER A 137 23.62 11.94 18.55
CA SER A 137 22.20 11.80 18.93
C SER A 137 21.19 12.18 17.83
N LYS A 138 21.65 12.79 16.72
CA LYS A 138 20.78 13.28 15.64
C LYS A 138 21.14 12.75 14.25
N THR A 139 22.28 12.11 14.12
CA THR A 139 22.80 11.66 12.83
C THR A 139 22.90 10.15 12.80
N VAL A 140 22.12 9.53 11.91
CA VAL A 140 22.15 8.09 11.64
C VAL A 140 22.81 7.84 10.31
N GLN A 141 23.76 6.92 10.27
CA GLN A 141 24.44 6.49 9.06
C GLN A 141 23.99 5.08 8.67
N PHE A 142 23.52 4.94 7.43
CA PHE A 142 23.27 3.66 6.78
C PHE A 142 24.37 3.36 5.80
N LYS A 143 24.97 2.17 5.87
CA LYS A 143 25.92 1.66 4.88
C LYS A 143 25.32 0.50 4.13
N THR A 144 25.50 0.49 2.81
CA THR A 144 25.07 -0.59 1.93
C THR A 144 26.26 -1.35 1.39
N LYS A 145 26.06 -2.63 1.06
CA LYS A 145 27.07 -3.52 0.46
C LYS A 145 27.48 -3.07 -0.95
N GLU A 146 26.56 -2.41 -1.63
CA GLU A 146 26.70 -1.88 -3.00
C GLU A 146 25.80 -0.64 -3.12
N PRO A 147 25.99 0.24 -4.11
CA PRO A 147 25.09 1.37 -4.34
C PRO A 147 23.64 0.89 -4.47
N PHE A 148 22.74 1.50 -3.71
CA PHE A 148 21.33 1.09 -3.66
C PHE A 148 20.42 2.31 -3.55
N ALA A 149 20.00 2.86 -4.68
CA ALA A 149 19.18 4.06 -4.76
C ALA A 149 17.78 3.91 -4.08
N PRO A 150 17.11 2.71 -4.09
CA PRO A 150 15.83 2.53 -3.42
C PRO A 150 15.88 2.64 -1.89
N LEU A 151 17.06 2.76 -1.27
CA LEU A 151 17.19 2.78 0.19
C LEU A 151 16.33 3.87 0.83
N VAL A 152 16.39 5.11 0.31
CA VAL A 152 15.62 6.22 0.90
C VAL A 152 14.13 5.94 0.85
N ALA A 153 13.61 5.41 -0.26
CA ALA A 153 12.21 5.01 -0.37
C ALA A 153 11.86 3.87 0.60
N SER A 154 12.76 2.91 0.79
CA SER A 154 12.58 1.81 1.75
C SER A 154 12.43 2.31 3.19
N LEU A 155 13.07 3.43 3.54
CA LEU A 155 12.97 4.03 4.87
C LEU A 155 11.54 4.48 5.25
N MET A 156 10.61 4.59 4.30
CA MET A 156 9.17 4.76 4.60
C MET A 156 8.56 3.57 5.33
N ARG A 157 9.16 2.40 5.21
CA ARG A 157 8.69 1.15 5.83
C ARG A 157 9.44 0.79 7.12
N LEU A 158 10.40 1.62 7.51
CA LEU A 158 11.07 1.52 8.81
C LEU A 158 10.31 2.37 9.83
N ALA A 159 9.33 1.77 10.51
CA ALA A 159 8.63 2.40 11.63
C ALA A 159 9.59 2.54 12.83
N ILE A 160 9.73 3.76 13.35
CA ILE A 160 10.63 4.00 14.48
C ILE A 160 9.87 3.80 15.80
N VAL A 161 10.42 2.95 16.65
CA VAL A 161 9.91 2.67 18.00
C VAL A 161 10.77 3.33 19.06
N ASP A 162 10.16 3.70 20.17
CA ASP A 162 10.84 4.13 21.41
C ASP A 162 11.60 2.95 22.00
N LYS A 163 12.92 2.97 21.88
CA LYS A 163 13.81 1.92 22.38
C LYS A 163 13.63 1.68 23.88
N ASP A 164 13.60 2.75 24.66
CA ASP A 164 13.56 2.65 26.11
C ASP A 164 12.22 2.09 26.60
N ASP A 165 11.11 2.50 25.97
CA ASP A 165 9.78 1.97 26.28
C ASP A 165 9.65 0.49 25.89
N VAL A 166 10.10 0.11 24.70
CA VAL A 166 10.09 -1.30 24.28
C VAL A 166 10.98 -2.16 25.17
N GLN A 167 12.21 -1.72 25.48
CA GLN A 167 13.13 -2.48 26.33
C GLN A 167 12.61 -2.65 27.77
N ALA A 168 11.95 -1.62 28.31
CA ALA A 168 11.34 -1.71 29.64
C ALA A 168 10.19 -2.73 29.72
N ASN A 169 9.57 -3.08 28.59
CA ASN A 169 8.46 -4.01 28.49
C ASN A 169 8.83 -5.34 27.80
N THR A 170 10.11 -5.56 27.50
CA THR A 170 10.62 -6.82 26.93
C THR A 170 10.57 -7.94 27.96
N VAL A 171 10.16 -9.12 27.54
CA VAL A 171 10.16 -10.36 28.34
C VAL A 171 11.10 -11.39 27.73
N ASP A 172 11.29 -12.54 28.39
CA ASP A 172 12.08 -13.65 27.86
C ASP A 172 11.53 -14.10 26.49
N GLY A 173 12.42 -14.35 25.54
CA GLY A 173 12.03 -14.69 24.17
C GLY A 173 13.15 -15.29 23.32
N ASN A 174 12.94 -15.29 22.01
CA ASN A 174 13.77 -16.04 21.05
C ASN A 174 14.97 -15.26 20.51
N TYR A 175 15.21 -14.00 20.97
CA TYR A 175 16.22 -13.12 20.39
C TYR A 175 17.41 -12.85 21.32
N GLY A 176 17.79 -13.84 22.13
CA GLY A 176 18.95 -13.78 23.02
C GLY A 176 18.83 -12.66 24.06
N ASP A 177 19.84 -11.79 24.15
CA ASP A 177 19.87 -10.68 25.12
C ASP A 177 18.75 -9.65 24.89
N ASN A 178 18.08 -9.68 23.75
CA ASN A 178 16.94 -8.83 23.44
C ASN A 178 15.57 -9.45 23.82
N GLY A 179 15.57 -10.62 24.48
CA GLY A 179 14.35 -11.30 24.92
C GLY A 179 13.38 -11.58 23.76
N ASP A 180 12.14 -11.09 23.87
CA ASP A 180 11.13 -11.11 22.81
C ASP A 180 11.13 -9.84 21.93
N TYR A 181 12.08 -8.93 22.10
CA TYR A 181 12.09 -7.61 21.44
C TYR A 181 10.83 -6.78 21.70
N GLY A 182 10.13 -7.01 22.81
CA GLY A 182 8.88 -6.36 23.14
C GLY A 182 7.70 -6.79 22.27
N GLU A 183 7.77 -7.96 21.62
CA GLU A 183 6.71 -8.51 20.77
C GLU A 183 5.39 -8.64 21.54
N ALA A 184 5.43 -9.19 22.76
CA ALA A 184 4.24 -9.32 23.60
C ALA A 184 3.63 -7.96 24.00
N TYR A 185 4.46 -6.95 24.24
CA TYR A 185 4.02 -5.59 24.55
C TYR A 185 3.38 -4.91 23.34
N LEU A 186 4.04 -4.96 22.18
CA LEU A 186 3.57 -4.30 20.95
C LEU A 186 2.39 -5.03 20.27
N LEU A 187 2.03 -6.22 20.76
CA LEU A 187 0.84 -6.93 20.27
C LEU A 187 -0.45 -6.13 20.50
N THR A 188 -0.51 -5.27 21.53
CA THR A 188 -1.72 -4.54 21.91
C THR A 188 -1.53 -3.05 22.10
N THR A 189 -0.29 -2.55 21.96
CA THR A 189 0.07 -1.15 22.20
C THR A 189 0.91 -0.58 21.05
N SER A 190 1.17 0.70 21.08
CA SER A 190 2.08 1.37 20.13
C SER A 190 3.15 2.17 20.87
N ALA A 191 4.42 1.90 20.58
CA ALA A 191 5.58 2.66 21.07
C ALA A 191 6.12 3.63 20.00
N GLY A 192 5.23 4.25 19.21
CA GLY A 192 5.59 5.15 18.11
C GLY A 192 5.53 6.62 18.48
N ALA A 193 5.82 7.48 17.49
CA ALA A 193 5.70 8.92 17.56
C ALA A 193 4.48 9.47 16.77
N GLY A 194 3.65 8.59 16.22
CA GLY A 194 2.60 8.92 15.26
C GLY A 194 1.45 9.77 15.80
N ALA A 195 0.59 10.19 14.88
CA ALA A 195 -0.53 11.09 15.17
C ALA A 195 -1.62 10.49 16.08
N TYR A 196 -1.67 9.17 16.18
CA TYR A 196 -2.59 8.42 17.04
C TYR A 196 -1.83 7.37 17.83
N LYS A 197 -2.45 6.91 18.95
CA LYS A 197 -1.96 5.83 19.83
C LYS A 197 -2.93 4.67 19.76
N ILE A 198 -2.45 3.43 19.73
CA ILE A 198 -3.29 2.26 19.94
C ILE A 198 -3.70 2.26 21.42
N THR A 199 -5.00 2.31 21.68
CA THR A 199 -5.58 2.21 23.04
C THR A 199 -6.35 0.94 23.26
N GLN A 200 -6.69 0.22 22.19
CA GLN A 200 -7.23 -1.14 22.21
C GLN A 200 -6.87 -1.83 20.90
N HIS A 201 -6.38 -3.04 21.00
CA HIS A 201 -6.21 -3.92 19.85
C HIS A 201 -6.77 -5.31 20.20
N ASP A 202 -7.80 -5.72 19.46
CA ASP A 202 -8.33 -7.07 19.46
C ASP A 202 -8.22 -7.58 18.01
N PRO A 203 -7.24 -8.43 17.71
CA PRO A 203 -6.93 -8.84 16.34
C PRO A 203 -8.12 -9.44 15.57
N ASN A 204 -9.12 -10.00 16.26
CA ASN A 204 -10.27 -10.64 15.63
C ASN A 204 -11.50 -9.72 15.51
N VAL A 205 -11.46 -8.52 16.09
CA VAL A 205 -12.63 -7.66 16.20
C VAL A 205 -12.37 -6.24 15.74
N LYS A 206 -11.38 -5.57 16.34
CA LYS A 206 -11.12 -4.14 16.07
C LYS A 206 -9.80 -3.63 16.63
N THR A 207 -9.33 -2.52 16.07
CA THR A 207 -8.34 -1.64 16.69
C THR A 207 -8.96 -0.28 16.98
N VAL A 208 -8.65 0.28 18.14
CA VAL A 208 -9.05 1.64 18.53
C VAL A 208 -7.81 2.51 18.63
N LEU A 209 -7.81 3.59 17.85
CA LEU A 209 -6.77 4.61 17.86
C LEU A 209 -7.31 5.87 18.53
N THR A 210 -6.53 6.47 19.43
CA THR A 210 -6.86 7.73 20.09
C THR A 210 -5.85 8.80 19.70
N LYS A 211 -6.33 10.01 19.43
CA LYS A 211 -5.52 11.16 19.01
C LYS A 211 -4.34 11.44 19.96
N ASN A 212 -3.15 11.57 19.40
CA ASN A 212 -1.96 12.07 20.08
C ASN A 212 -1.94 13.61 19.99
N GLY A 213 -2.37 14.31 21.04
CA GLY A 213 -2.45 15.78 21.03
C GLY A 213 -1.10 16.49 20.89
N ASP A 214 0.00 15.82 21.22
CA ASP A 214 1.37 16.35 21.15
C ASP A 214 2.10 15.99 19.84
N TYR A 215 1.36 15.51 18.83
CA TYR A 215 1.97 15.13 17.55
C TYR A 215 2.67 16.33 16.88
N PHE A 216 3.93 16.15 16.49
CA PHE A 216 4.81 17.24 16.06
C PHE A 216 4.35 17.99 14.81
N GLN A 217 3.60 17.36 13.91
CA GLN A 217 3.01 18.01 12.73
C GLN A 217 1.61 18.58 13.02
N GLY A 218 1.06 18.34 14.21
CA GLY A 218 -0.30 18.72 14.57
C GLY A 218 -1.39 17.94 13.84
N HIS A 219 -2.62 18.38 14.02
CA HIS A 219 -3.83 17.78 13.44
C HIS A 219 -4.68 18.82 12.73
N ASN A 220 -5.49 18.40 11.77
CA ASN A 220 -6.62 19.21 11.34
C ASN A 220 -7.48 19.54 12.59
N PRO A 221 -7.96 20.79 12.74
CA PRO A 221 -8.76 21.19 13.91
C PRO A 221 -10.00 20.33 14.17
N LYS A 222 -10.54 19.70 13.13
CA LYS A 222 -11.69 18.78 13.19
C LYS A 222 -11.30 17.31 12.98
N ALA A 223 -10.01 16.97 13.11
CA ALA A 223 -9.58 15.57 13.03
C ALA A 223 -10.25 14.74 14.13
N PRO A 224 -10.57 13.46 13.85
CA PRO A 224 -11.24 12.59 14.81
C PRO A 224 -10.42 12.45 16.10
N ASP A 225 -11.11 12.44 17.25
CA ASP A 225 -10.49 12.16 18.55
C ASP A 225 -10.22 10.68 18.74
N GLU A 226 -11.00 9.85 18.02
CA GLU A 226 -10.90 8.39 18.03
C GLU A 226 -11.18 7.82 16.65
N VAL A 227 -10.47 6.76 16.31
CA VAL A 227 -10.71 5.95 15.12
C VAL A 227 -10.92 4.50 15.55
N ILE A 228 -11.97 3.87 15.04
CA ILE A 228 -12.30 2.46 15.28
C ILE A 228 -12.20 1.73 13.95
N ILE A 229 -11.19 0.88 13.81
CA ILE A 229 -11.01 -0.01 12.65
C ILE A 229 -11.63 -1.35 13.01
N LYS A 230 -12.72 -1.74 12.35
CA LYS A 230 -13.38 -3.03 12.54
C LYS A 230 -12.88 -4.04 11.51
N TYR A 231 -12.85 -5.31 11.86
CA TYR A 231 -12.33 -6.36 10.99
C TYR A 231 -13.42 -7.32 10.54
N SER A 232 -13.30 -7.77 9.29
CA SER A 232 -14.15 -8.84 8.70
C SER A 232 -15.66 -8.61 8.84
N VAL A 233 -16.10 -7.35 8.67
CA VAL A 233 -17.53 -7.02 8.73
C VAL A 233 -18.19 -7.30 7.37
N GLU A 234 -19.32 -7.98 7.39
CA GLU A 234 -20.09 -8.29 6.17
C GLU A 234 -20.48 -7.03 5.39
N ALA A 235 -20.30 -7.04 4.06
CA ALA A 235 -20.53 -5.89 3.18
C ALA A 235 -21.96 -5.33 3.28
N ALA A 236 -22.98 -6.17 3.45
CA ALA A 236 -24.37 -5.75 3.64
C ALA A 236 -24.57 -4.99 4.96
N THR A 237 -23.81 -5.36 5.99
CA THR A 237 -23.80 -4.66 7.29
C THR A 237 -23.16 -3.30 7.15
N ILE A 238 -21.98 -3.21 6.51
CA ILE A 238 -21.29 -1.94 6.25
C ILE A 238 -22.18 -0.98 5.46
N LYS A 239 -22.81 -1.46 4.37
CA LYS A 239 -23.81 -0.67 3.61
C LYS A 239 -24.87 -0.08 4.53
N THR A 240 -25.47 -0.91 5.37
CA THR A 240 -26.56 -0.48 6.27
C THR A 240 -26.08 0.56 7.29
N LEU A 241 -24.88 0.38 7.86
CA LEU A 241 -24.30 1.29 8.84
C LEU A 241 -23.92 2.65 8.21
N LEU A 242 -23.37 2.65 6.99
CA LEU A 242 -23.09 3.88 6.24
C LEU A 242 -24.38 4.68 5.97
N MET A 243 -25.43 4.03 5.48
CA MET A 243 -26.74 4.67 5.23
C MET A 243 -27.37 5.26 6.50
N ARG A 244 -27.02 4.74 7.68
CA ARG A 244 -27.50 5.25 8.98
C ARG A 244 -26.60 6.27 9.62
N GLY A 245 -25.41 6.56 9.04
CA GLY A 245 -24.41 7.41 9.67
C GLY A 245 -23.74 6.78 10.91
N GLU A 246 -23.75 5.45 11.00
CA GLU A 246 -23.14 4.67 12.09
C GLU A 246 -21.78 4.08 11.69
N HIS A 247 -21.30 4.42 10.50
CA HIS A 247 -20.03 4.06 9.92
C HIS A 247 -19.59 5.19 8.98
N GLU A 248 -18.32 5.56 8.99
CA GLU A 248 -17.85 6.75 8.27
C GLU A 248 -17.08 6.43 7.01
N ILE A 249 -16.29 5.37 6.98
CA ILE A 249 -15.42 5.02 5.84
C ILE A 249 -15.45 3.52 5.63
N SER A 250 -15.80 3.06 4.43
CA SER A 250 -15.68 1.65 4.09
C SER A 250 -14.24 1.27 3.71
N SER A 251 -13.91 -0.01 3.82
CA SER A 251 -12.76 -0.57 3.13
C SER A 251 -12.94 -0.46 1.60
N MET A 252 -11.83 -0.53 0.87
CA MET A 252 -11.83 -0.57 -0.59
C MET A 252 -12.27 -1.92 -1.19
N TRP A 253 -12.56 -2.89 -0.34
CA TRP A 253 -12.90 -4.27 -0.74
C TRP A 253 -14.40 -4.52 -0.82
N LEU A 254 -15.23 -3.46 -0.72
CA LEU A 254 -16.67 -3.63 -0.94
C LEU A 254 -16.93 -4.11 -2.38
N PRO A 255 -17.84 -5.08 -2.56
CA PRO A 255 -18.28 -5.51 -3.88
C PRO A 255 -18.80 -4.35 -4.74
N ASN A 256 -18.55 -4.39 -6.05
CA ASN A 256 -18.97 -3.34 -6.99
C ASN A 256 -20.49 -3.06 -6.94
N GLU A 257 -21.32 -4.09 -6.76
CA GLU A 257 -22.78 -3.92 -6.62
C GLU A 257 -23.17 -3.18 -5.33
N VAL A 258 -22.40 -3.32 -4.26
CA VAL A 258 -22.62 -2.59 -3.00
C VAL A 258 -22.21 -1.13 -3.18
N LEU A 259 -21.04 -0.87 -3.80
CA LEU A 259 -20.60 0.47 -4.14
C LEU A 259 -21.60 1.18 -5.06
N ALA A 260 -22.07 0.51 -6.12
CA ALA A 260 -23.09 1.04 -7.03
C ALA A 260 -24.43 1.35 -6.36
N ALA A 261 -24.75 0.64 -5.29
CA ALA A 261 -25.95 0.93 -4.49
C ALA A 261 -25.72 2.13 -3.56
N LEU A 262 -24.52 2.28 -2.98
CA LEU A 262 -24.16 3.40 -2.10
C LEU A 262 -23.97 4.72 -2.87
N GLU A 263 -23.53 4.67 -4.11
CA GLU A 263 -23.41 5.86 -4.99
C GLU A 263 -24.73 6.62 -5.18
N LYS A 264 -25.86 5.95 -4.96
CA LYS A 264 -27.21 6.54 -5.08
C LYS A 264 -27.72 7.21 -3.82
N GLU A 265 -26.96 7.12 -2.72
CA GLU A 265 -27.36 7.64 -1.41
C GLU A 265 -26.74 9.03 -1.20
N ASP A 266 -27.57 10.05 -0.98
CA ASP A 266 -27.12 11.45 -0.75
C ASP A 266 -26.20 11.61 0.48
N SER A 267 -26.20 10.63 1.39
CA SER A 267 -25.39 10.62 2.61
C SER A 267 -24.00 10.00 2.45
N VAL A 268 -23.66 9.51 1.25
CA VAL A 268 -22.43 8.76 0.98
C VAL A 268 -21.78 9.25 -0.31
N ASP A 269 -20.48 9.48 -0.24
CA ASP A 269 -19.65 9.77 -1.40
C ASP A 269 -18.76 8.57 -1.73
N LEU A 270 -18.63 8.22 -3.02
CA LEU A 270 -17.61 7.26 -3.45
C LEU A 270 -16.32 8.00 -3.81
N VAL A 271 -15.26 7.72 -3.08
CA VAL A 271 -13.97 8.38 -3.24
C VAL A 271 -12.94 7.40 -3.80
N LYS A 272 -12.23 7.83 -4.84
CA LYS A 272 -11.17 7.07 -5.47
C LYS A 272 -9.98 6.88 -4.51
N ILE A 273 -9.43 5.68 -4.50
CA ILE A 273 -8.21 5.33 -3.78
C ILE A 273 -7.15 4.95 -4.82
N ASN A 274 -6.05 5.69 -4.86
CA ASN A 274 -4.89 5.27 -5.64
C ASN A 274 -4.19 4.12 -4.94
N ARG A 275 -3.80 3.11 -5.72
CA ARG A 275 -3.01 1.97 -5.24
C ARG A 275 -1.91 1.71 -6.26
N PRO A 276 -0.64 1.82 -5.86
CA PRO A 276 0.46 1.56 -6.78
C PRO A 276 0.62 0.05 -6.98
N GLY A 277 -0.22 -0.52 -7.82
CA GLY A 277 -0.22 -1.94 -8.17
C GLY A 277 -0.91 -2.19 -9.48
N SER A 278 -0.72 -3.38 -10.01
CA SER A 278 -1.33 -3.80 -11.26
C SER A 278 -1.65 -5.29 -11.25
N TRP A 279 -2.58 -5.68 -12.10
CA TRP A 279 -2.88 -7.06 -12.43
C TRP A 279 -2.14 -7.47 -13.69
N TYR A 280 -1.60 -8.67 -13.65
CA TYR A 280 -0.78 -9.23 -14.73
C TYR A 280 -1.28 -10.61 -15.12
N ASN A 281 -1.22 -10.94 -16.43
CA ASN A 281 -1.05 -12.30 -16.88
C ASN A 281 0.45 -12.54 -17.08
N LYS A 282 1.07 -13.24 -16.13
CA LYS A 282 2.49 -13.62 -16.19
C LYS A 282 2.68 -14.71 -17.23
N LEU A 283 3.28 -14.38 -18.36
CA LEU A 283 3.56 -15.32 -19.45
C LEU A 283 4.87 -16.05 -19.16
N ASN A 284 4.89 -17.38 -19.12
CA ASN A 284 6.11 -18.15 -18.90
C ASN A 284 7.04 -18.06 -20.11
N ASN A 285 8.04 -17.19 -20.03
CA ASN A 285 8.96 -16.88 -21.14
C ASN A 285 9.96 -17.99 -21.46
N ARG A 286 9.98 -19.10 -20.71
CA ARG A 286 10.86 -20.27 -20.95
C ARG A 286 10.12 -21.48 -21.49
N ARG A 287 8.78 -21.49 -21.44
CA ARG A 287 7.97 -22.64 -21.85
C ARG A 287 7.41 -22.44 -23.26
N ALA A 288 7.68 -23.38 -24.16
CA ALA A 288 7.13 -23.34 -25.53
C ALA A 288 5.59 -23.39 -25.51
N PRO A 289 4.86 -22.57 -26.31
CA PRO A 289 5.35 -21.73 -27.39
C PRO A 289 5.72 -20.31 -26.93
N LEU A 290 5.60 -19.97 -25.65
CA LEU A 290 5.79 -18.61 -25.12
C LEU A 290 7.27 -18.23 -24.91
N ASP A 291 8.21 -19.15 -25.14
CA ASP A 291 9.63 -18.85 -25.26
C ASP A 291 9.97 -18.07 -26.56
N ASP A 292 9.03 -18.00 -27.50
CA ASP A 292 9.12 -17.19 -28.71
C ASP A 292 8.42 -15.83 -28.50
N VAL A 293 9.15 -14.73 -28.69
CA VAL A 293 8.64 -13.38 -28.52
C VAL A 293 7.46 -13.04 -29.44
N HIS A 294 7.43 -13.60 -30.64
CA HIS A 294 6.36 -13.35 -31.59
C HIS A 294 5.05 -14.02 -31.17
N CYS A 295 5.12 -15.18 -30.53
CA CYS A 295 3.94 -15.81 -29.92
C CYS A 295 3.40 -14.96 -28.76
N ARG A 296 4.28 -14.42 -27.90
CA ARG A 296 3.87 -13.55 -26.78
C ARG A 296 3.27 -12.23 -27.27
N ARG A 297 3.91 -11.59 -28.28
CA ARG A 297 3.38 -10.36 -28.92
C ARG A 297 2.02 -10.60 -29.55
N ALA A 298 1.81 -11.74 -30.19
CA ALA A 298 0.51 -12.10 -30.75
C ALA A 298 -0.57 -12.16 -29.66
N LEU A 299 -0.29 -12.80 -28.52
CA LEU A 299 -1.22 -12.85 -27.38
C LEU A 299 -1.47 -11.45 -26.79
N GLN A 300 -0.42 -10.62 -26.62
CA GLN A 300 -0.56 -9.25 -26.11
C GLN A 300 -1.47 -8.40 -27.01
N LEU A 301 -1.26 -8.48 -28.33
CA LEU A 301 -2.05 -7.71 -29.29
C LEU A 301 -3.47 -8.26 -29.51
N ALA A 302 -3.70 -9.55 -29.24
CA ALA A 302 -5.02 -10.16 -29.33
C ALA A 302 -5.86 -9.95 -28.06
N TYR A 303 -5.23 -9.67 -26.90
CA TYR A 303 -5.93 -9.59 -25.64
C TYR A 303 -6.94 -8.44 -25.64
N ASP A 304 -8.18 -8.71 -25.23
CA ASP A 304 -9.27 -7.72 -25.25
C ASP A 304 -9.30 -6.91 -23.94
N TYR A 305 -8.43 -5.91 -23.88
CA TYR A 305 -8.29 -5.02 -22.74
C TYR A 305 -9.56 -4.22 -22.46
N ASP A 306 -10.37 -3.90 -23.48
CA ASP A 306 -11.59 -3.13 -23.32
C ASP A 306 -12.71 -3.96 -22.68
N ALA A 307 -12.91 -5.18 -23.16
CA ALA A 307 -13.88 -6.09 -22.56
C ALA A 307 -13.54 -6.36 -21.09
N LEU A 308 -12.25 -6.56 -20.82
CA LEU A 308 -11.77 -6.76 -19.45
C LEU A 308 -11.99 -5.52 -18.58
N TYR A 309 -11.60 -4.34 -19.06
CA TYR A 309 -11.75 -3.08 -18.33
C TYR A 309 -13.21 -2.84 -17.92
N GLN A 310 -14.16 -3.17 -18.79
CA GLN A 310 -15.59 -3.07 -18.48
C GLN A 310 -16.03 -4.04 -17.35
N SER A 311 -15.32 -5.14 -17.12
CA SER A 311 -15.64 -6.06 -16.03
C SER A 311 -15.40 -5.46 -14.63
N PHE A 312 -14.61 -4.38 -14.55
CA PHE A 312 -14.36 -3.62 -13.31
C PHE A 312 -15.36 -2.47 -13.10
N ALA A 313 -16.36 -2.32 -13.94
CA ALA A 313 -17.34 -1.22 -13.82
C ALA A 313 -18.12 -1.34 -12.50
N ILE A 314 -18.15 -0.25 -11.74
CA ILE A 314 -19.02 -0.05 -10.59
C ILE A 314 -20.34 0.55 -11.08
N THR A 315 -20.23 1.62 -11.89
CA THR A 315 -21.33 2.26 -12.61
C THR A 315 -20.89 2.55 -14.04
N GLU A 316 -21.78 3.10 -14.88
CA GLU A 316 -21.44 3.51 -16.25
C GLU A 316 -20.19 4.44 -16.32
N ASN A 317 -19.98 5.26 -15.29
CA ASN A 317 -18.91 6.27 -15.25
C ASN A 317 -17.79 5.96 -14.23
N MET A 318 -17.89 4.86 -13.50
CA MET A 318 -16.93 4.47 -12.46
C MET A 318 -16.42 3.07 -12.69
N VAL A 319 -15.12 2.95 -12.88
CA VAL A 319 -14.45 1.66 -13.12
C VAL A 319 -13.34 1.47 -12.06
N ALA A 320 -13.32 0.32 -11.41
CA ALA A 320 -12.32 -0.04 -10.39
C ALA A 320 -11.02 -0.53 -11.04
N GLY A 321 -10.49 0.23 -11.98
CA GLY A 321 -9.26 -0.07 -12.69
C GLY A 321 -8.87 1.08 -13.61
N GLN A 322 -7.65 1.06 -14.09
CA GLN A 322 -7.14 1.96 -15.13
C GLN A 322 -6.42 1.13 -16.19
N LYS A 323 -6.65 1.43 -17.46
CA LYS A 323 -5.93 0.77 -18.56
C LYS A 323 -4.43 0.96 -18.36
N SER A 324 -3.68 -0.14 -18.37
CA SER A 324 -2.26 -0.12 -18.08
C SER A 324 -1.44 0.36 -19.29
N SER A 325 -0.39 1.13 -19.02
CA SER A 325 0.64 1.54 -19.98
C SER A 325 1.99 0.84 -19.73
N GLY A 326 1.97 -0.27 -18.99
CA GLY A 326 3.14 -1.10 -18.71
C GLY A 326 3.44 -1.24 -17.21
N ALA A 327 4.71 -1.47 -16.89
CA ALA A 327 5.16 -1.76 -15.53
C ALA A 327 5.22 -0.54 -14.61
N LEU A 328 5.38 0.67 -15.17
CA LEU A 328 5.39 1.92 -14.40
C LEU A 328 3.96 2.40 -14.18
N ILE A 329 3.51 2.36 -12.96
CA ILE A 329 2.16 2.66 -12.51
C ILE A 329 2.09 3.99 -11.75
N SER A 330 0.89 4.56 -11.62
CA SER A 330 0.66 5.82 -10.89
C SER A 330 1.20 5.75 -9.46
N GLY A 331 1.90 6.79 -9.01
CA GLY A 331 2.52 6.87 -7.69
C GLY A 331 3.95 6.33 -7.61
N VAL A 332 4.48 5.76 -8.70
CA VAL A 332 5.86 5.26 -8.77
C VAL A 332 6.72 6.20 -9.61
N LEU A 333 7.97 6.40 -9.20
CA LEU A 333 8.94 7.24 -9.92
C LEU A 333 9.05 6.79 -11.39
N GLY A 334 8.97 7.74 -12.32
CA GLY A 334 9.04 7.48 -13.77
C GLY A 334 7.71 7.17 -14.45
N TYR A 335 6.59 7.10 -13.72
CA TYR A 335 5.28 6.99 -14.35
C TYR A 335 4.99 8.20 -15.23
N ASP A 336 4.51 7.92 -16.46
CA ASP A 336 4.08 8.96 -17.41
C ASP A 336 2.56 8.85 -17.63
N PRO A 337 1.75 9.80 -17.11
CA PRO A 337 0.30 9.78 -17.27
C PRO A 337 -0.16 9.99 -18.72
N ASN A 338 0.75 10.44 -19.62
CA ASN A 338 0.44 10.67 -21.05
C ASN A 338 0.83 9.47 -21.93
N LYS A 339 1.48 8.43 -21.37
CA LYS A 339 1.81 7.22 -22.11
C LYS A 339 0.52 6.49 -22.49
N ALA A 340 0.36 6.22 -23.78
CA ALA A 340 -0.79 5.49 -24.29
C ALA A 340 -0.88 4.08 -23.67
N PRO A 341 -2.08 3.62 -23.30
CA PRO A 341 -2.28 2.25 -22.84
C PRO A 341 -2.00 1.24 -23.95
N ILE A 342 -1.77 -0.01 -23.54
CA ILE A 342 -1.67 -1.13 -24.47
C ILE A 342 -3.08 -1.44 -25.00
N GLU A 343 -3.22 -1.51 -26.33
CA GLU A 343 -4.49 -1.72 -26.99
C GLU A 343 -4.49 -3.01 -27.81
N ARG A 344 -5.69 -3.57 -28.00
CA ARG A 344 -5.92 -4.71 -28.86
C ARG A 344 -5.78 -4.32 -30.33
N ASP A 345 -5.06 -5.14 -31.12
CA ASP A 345 -4.95 -5.04 -32.58
C ASP A 345 -4.83 -6.46 -33.17
N ILE A 346 -5.95 -7.03 -33.55
CA ILE A 346 -6.00 -8.44 -34.00
C ILE A 346 -5.26 -8.67 -35.32
N ASP A 347 -5.20 -7.66 -36.20
CA ASP A 347 -4.50 -7.78 -37.48
C ASP A 347 -2.98 -7.80 -37.25
N LYS A 348 -2.46 -6.96 -36.37
CA LYS A 348 -1.07 -7.02 -35.92
C LYS A 348 -0.79 -8.31 -35.14
N ALA A 349 -1.72 -8.77 -34.29
CA ALA A 349 -1.58 -10.03 -33.57
C ALA A 349 -1.36 -11.20 -34.54
N LYS A 350 -2.16 -11.32 -35.59
CA LYS A 350 -1.99 -12.34 -36.64
C LYS A 350 -0.69 -12.17 -37.41
N ALA A 351 -0.26 -10.94 -37.68
CA ALA A 351 1.01 -10.67 -38.35
C ALA A 351 2.22 -11.05 -37.47
N GLU A 352 2.15 -10.86 -36.15
CA GLU A 352 3.16 -11.34 -35.23
C GLU A 352 3.14 -12.88 -35.12
N LEU A 353 1.95 -13.47 -35.01
CA LEU A 353 1.81 -14.93 -34.95
C LEU A 353 2.41 -15.64 -36.18
N ALA A 354 2.30 -15.04 -37.38
CA ALA A 354 2.91 -15.58 -38.59
C ALA A 354 4.45 -15.63 -38.55
N LYS A 355 5.08 -14.89 -37.62
CA LYS A 355 6.54 -14.92 -37.39
C LYS A 355 6.93 -15.90 -36.26
N CYS A 356 5.98 -16.37 -35.47
CA CYS A 356 6.23 -17.33 -34.42
C CYS A 356 6.74 -18.64 -34.99
N LYS A 357 7.80 -19.22 -34.39
CA LYS A 357 8.42 -20.49 -34.84
C LYS A 357 7.53 -21.72 -34.60
N TYR A 358 6.46 -21.57 -33.84
CA TYR A 358 5.54 -22.64 -33.49
C TYR A 358 4.22 -22.51 -34.24
N ASN A 359 3.62 -23.66 -34.59
CA ASN A 359 2.25 -23.70 -35.07
C ASN A 359 1.29 -23.69 -33.86
N PRO A 360 0.40 -22.71 -33.72
CA PRO A 360 -0.50 -22.59 -32.56
C PRO A 360 -1.33 -23.85 -32.29
N ALA A 361 -1.81 -24.53 -33.32
CA ALA A 361 -2.68 -25.70 -33.22
C ALA A 361 -2.01 -26.92 -32.53
N ASP A 362 -0.68 -26.91 -32.50
CA ASP A 362 0.10 -28.00 -31.88
C ASP A 362 0.28 -27.83 -30.37
N TYR A 363 -0.17 -26.69 -29.82
CA TYR A 363 0.01 -26.35 -28.40
C TYR A 363 -1.31 -26.15 -27.67
N THR A 364 -1.36 -26.65 -26.44
CA THR A 364 -2.39 -26.34 -25.47
C THR A 364 -1.79 -25.43 -24.40
N LEU A 365 -2.23 -24.19 -24.33
CA LEU A 365 -1.82 -23.25 -23.30
C LEU A 365 -2.53 -23.60 -21.99
N ASP A 366 -1.73 -23.80 -20.97
CA ASP A 366 -2.15 -24.08 -19.61
C ASP A 366 -2.21 -22.73 -18.87
N LEU A 367 -3.42 -22.24 -18.60
CA LEU A 367 -3.67 -20.94 -18.00
C LEU A 367 -4.20 -21.15 -16.57
N ALA A 368 -3.71 -20.35 -15.64
CA ALA A 368 -4.08 -20.49 -14.24
C ALA A 368 -4.49 -19.15 -13.60
N TRP A 369 -5.27 -19.26 -12.54
CA TRP A 369 -5.63 -18.19 -11.63
C TRP A 369 -5.59 -18.71 -10.19
N ILE A 370 -5.56 -17.80 -9.18
CA ILE A 370 -5.45 -18.20 -7.77
C ILE A 370 -6.84 -18.47 -7.22
N ALA A 371 -7.10 -19.73 -6.81
CA ALA A 371 -8.42 -20.19 -6.42
C ALA A 371 -9.03 -19.44 -5.22
N GLU A 372 -8.19 -18.86 -4.35
CA GLU A 372 -8.58 -18.00 -3.25
C GLU A 372 -8.99 -16.58 -3.71
N VAL A 373 -8.79 -16.26 -5.00
CA VAL A 373 -9.07 -14.94 -5.61
C VAL A 373 -10.01 -15.11 -6.81
N PRO A 374 -11.29 -15.47 -6.61
CA PRO A 374 -12.20 -15.90 -7.70
C PRO A 374 -12.41 -14.88 -8.81
N TYR A 375 -12.23 -13.60 -8.56
CA TYR A 375 -12.35 -12.56 -9.57
C TYR A 375 -11.21 -12.53 -10.60
N GLU A 376 -10.15 -13.36 -10.45
CA GLU A 376 -9.11 -13.58 -11.46
C GLU A 376 -9.54 -14.55 -12.57
N GLU A 377 -10.55 -15.41 -12.31
CA GLU A 377 -11.03 -16.39 -13.30
C GLU A 377 -11.48 -15.74 -14.61
N PRO A 378 -12.31 -14.69 -14.63
CA PRO A 378 -12.73 -14.01 -15.85
C PRO A 378 -11.57 -13.55 -16.73
N TRP A 379 -10.44 -13.18 -16.12
CA TRP A 379 -9.27 -12.68 -16.86
C TRP A 379 -8.48 -13.82 -17.52
N SER A 380 -8.40 -14.97 -16.85
CA SER A 380 -7.85 -16.19 -17.45
C SER A 380 -8.75 -16.71 -18.57
N LEU A 381 -10.08 -16.64 -18.42
CA LEU A 381 -11.04 -16.99 -19.46
C LEU A 381 -10.99 -16.02 -20.67
N GLN A 382 -10.75 -14.75 -20.43
CA GLN A 382 -10.54 -13.76 -21.50
C GLN A 382 -9.27 -14.11 -22.31
N LEU A 383 -8.17 -14.44 -21.63
CA LEU A 383 -6.93 -14.88 -22.31
C LEU A 383 -7.16 -16.19 -23.07
N GLN A 384 -7.91 -17.14 -22.51
CA GLN A 384 -8.29 -18.37 -23.19
C GLN A 384 -9.03 -18.08 -24.51
N ALA A 385 -10.05 -17.24 -24.46
CA ALA A 385 -10.84 -16.88 -25.64
C ALA A 385 -9.96 -16.26 -26.74
N ASN A 386 -9.07 -15.33 -26.35
CA ASN A 386 -8.18 -14.65 -27.31
C ASN A 386 -7.06 -15.59 -27.83
N ALA A 387 -6.58 -16.53 -27.02
CA ALA A 387 -5.65 -17.56 -27.51
C ALA A 387 -6.31 -18.51 -28.52
N ILE A 388 -7.56 -18.91 -28.28
CA ILE A 388 -8.34 -19.73 -29.22
C ILE A 388 -8.60 -18.98 -30.53
N GLU A 389 -8.89 -17.69 -30.48
CA GLU A 389 -9.04 -16.81 -31.67
C GLU A 389 -7.77 -16.80 -32.55
N LEU A 390 -6.60 -16.96 -31.93
CA LEU A 390 -5.29 -17.07 -32.60
C LEU A 390 -4.96 -18.50 -33.05
N GLY A 391 -5.82 -19.50 -32.74
CA GLY A 391 -5.65 -20.89 -33.13
C GLY A 391 -4.91 -21.78 -32.12
N PHE A 392 -4.59 -21.30 -30.94
CA PHE A 392 -4.09 -22.14 -29.86
C PHE A 392 -5.23 -22.95 -29.23
N ASN A 393 -4.90 -24.12 -28.68
CA ASN A 393 -5.76 -24.71 -27.68
C ASN A 393 -5.42 -24.09 -26.31
N ALA A 394 -6.39 -23.97 -25.39
CA ALA A 394 -6.15 -23.43 -24.07
C ALA A 394 -7.09 -24.02 -23.03
N THR A 395 -6.55 -24.29 -21.83
CA THR A 395 -7.28 -24.73 -20.64
C THR A 395 -7.11 -23.74 -19.52
N VAL A 396 -8.13 -23.57 -18.66
CA VAL A 396 -8.09 -22.68 -17.49
C VAL A 396 -8.30 -23.50 -16.23
N THR A 397 -7.46 -23.25 -15.20
CA THR A 397 -7.51 -23.97 -13.93
C THR A 397 -7.32 -23.01 -12.77
N GLY A 398 -8.22 -23.08 -11.77
CA GLY A 398 -7.99 -22.42 -10.46
C GLY A 398 -7.00 -23.22 -9.63
N LEU A 399 -5.90 -22.62 -9.25
CA LEU A 399 -4.86 -23.23 -8.42
C LEU A 399 -4.93 -22.69 -7.00
N PRO A 400 -5.02 -23.55 -5.97
CA PRO A 400 -4.79 -23.10 -4.60
C PRO A 400 -3.42 -22.45 -4.45
N TRP A 401 -3.30 -21.41 -3.64
CA TRP A 401 -2.08 -20.63 -3.46
C TRP A 401 -0.83 -21.49 -3.17
N ALA A 402 -0.96 -22.45 -2.26
CA ALA A 402 0.14 -23.36 -1.92
C ALA A 402 0.64 -24.15 -3.15
N LYS A 403 -0.30 -24.66 -3.98
CA LYS A 403 0.04 -25.39 -5.20
C LYS A 403 0.67 -24.47 -6.26
N PHE A 404 0.15 -23.26 -6.41
CA PHE A 404 0.72 -22.25 -7.31
C PHE A 404 2.16 -21.92 -6.91
N SER A 405 2.39 -21.60 -5.62
CA SER A 405 3.73 -21.27 -5.10
C SER A 405 4.74 -22.41 -5.30
N ASP A 406 4.31 -23.66 -5.18
CA ASP A 406 5.15 -24.81 -5.45
C ASP A 406 5.46 -24.97 -6.95
N GLN A 407 4.47 -24.81 -7.82
CA GLN A 407 4.65 -24.94 -9.26
C GLN A 407 5.57 -23.88 -9.86
N VAL A 408 5.47 -22.62 -9.39
CA VAL A 408 6.29 -21.52 -9.93
C VAL A 408 7.76 -21.59 -9.52
N ALA A 409 8.12 -22.45 -8.56
CA ALA A 409 9.51 -22.68 -8.18
C ALA A 409 10.35 -23.32 -9.31
N ASN A 410 9.70 -23.87 -10.35
CA ASN A 410 10.35 -24.44 -11.51
C ASN A 410 9.60 -24.02 -12.79
N TRP A 411 10.32 -23.43 -13.76
CA TRP A 411 9.71 -22.93 -15.00
C TRP A 411 8.99 -24.03 -15.84
N GLU A 412 9.45 -25.27 -15.78
CA GLU A 412 8.84 -26.42 -16.49
C GLU A 412 7.44 -26.74 -15.95
N ASN A 413 7.22 -26.54 -14.66
CA ASN A 413 5.94 -26.78 -13.97
C ASN A 413 5.04 -25.56 -13.92
N THR A 414 5.61 -24.37 -14.10
CA THR A 414 4.85 -23.11 -14.12
C THR A 414 3.88 -23.12 -15.29
N PRO A 415 2.59 -22.77 -15.11
CA PRO A 415 1.63 -22.61 -16.20
C PRO A 415 2.15 -21.68 -17.31
N HIS A 416 1.60 -21.80 -18.53
CA HIS A 416 1.96 -20.90 -19.63
C HIS A 416 1.58 -19.45 -19.32
N ALA A 417 0.48 -19.24 -18.61
CA ALA A 417 0.15 -17.93 -18.08
C ALA A 417 -0.56 -18.06 -16.73
N THR A 418 -0.32 -17.09 -15.83
CA THR A 418 -0.95 -17.04 -14.51
C THR A 418 -1.34 -15.62 -14.20
N VAL A 419 -2.59 -15.43 -13.75
CA VAL A 419 -3.01 -14.12 -13.21
C VAL A 419 -2.45 -13.96 -11.82
N VAL A 420 -1.82 -12.81 -11.58
CA VAL A 420 -1.38 -12.38 -10.26
C VAL A 420 -1.47 -10.86 -10.15
N SER A 421 -1.57 -10.37 -8.92
CA SER A 421 -1.46 -8.94 -8.63
C SER A 421 -0.21 -8.63 -7.81
N VAL A 422 0.42 -7.50 -8.09
CA VAL A 422 1.54 -7.00 -7.29
C VAL A 422 1.34 -5.53 -6.97
N LEU A 423 1.58 -5.18 -5.72
CA LEU A 423 1.54 -3.81 -5.21
C LEU A 423 2.96 -3.31 -4.93
N ALA A 424 3.22 -2.05 -5.23
CA ALA A 424 4.45 -1.40 -4.80
C ALA A 424 4.39 -1.14 -3.29
N ASN A 425 5.37 -1.64 -2.57
CA ASN A 425 5.49 -1.39 -1.13
C ASN A 425 6.01 0.01 -0.82
N VAL A 426 6.73 0.61 -1.76
CA VAL A 426 7.30 1.95 -1.71
C VAL A 426 7.17 2.61 -3.08
N PRO A 427 7.19 3.96 -3.19
CA PRO A 427 7.00 4.67 -4.45
C PRO A 427 8.25 4.65 -5.35
N ASP A 428 8.94 3.52 -5.41
CA ASP A 428 10.17 3.32 -6.20
C ASP A 428 9.98 2.18 -7.21
N PRO A 429 10.37 2.37 -8.48
CA PRO A 429 10.20 1.37 -9.53
C PRO A 429 10.98 0.07 -9.27
N ASP A 430 12.09 0.09 -8.55
CA ASP A 430 12.85 -1.11 -8.20
C ASP A 430 12.02 -2.11 -7.41
N ALA A 431 11.21 -1.63 -6.47
CA ALA A 431 10.35 -2.46 -5.62
C ALA A 431 9.32 -3.26 -6.44
N LEU A 432 8.94 -2.77 -7.61
CA LEU A 432 8.08 -3.47 -8.55
C LEU A 432 8.88 -4.25 -9.59
N MET A 433 9.79 -3.56 -10.30
CA MET A 433 10.34 -4.07 -11.55
C MET A 433 11.43 -5.09 -11.33
N PHE A 434 12.37 -4.85 -10.41
CA PHE A 434 13.43 -5.81 -10.13
C PHE A 434 12.88 -7.10 -9.50
N ALA A 435 12.00 -6.96 -8.50
CA ALA A 435 11.44 -8.10 -7.79
C ALA A 435 10.62 -9.03 -8.68
N GLN A 436 10.03 -8.51 -9.76
CA GLN A 436 9.17 -9.27 -10.66
C GLN A 436 9.89 -9.76 -11.92
N TRP A 437 10.73 -8.93 -12.56
CA TRP A 437 11.17 -9.17 -13.93
C TRP A 437 12.67 -9.35 -14.13
N HIS A 438 13.50 -9.15 -13.09
CA HIS A 438 14.90 -9.50 -13.18
C HIS A 438 15.09 -11.02 -13.22
N SER A 439 15.90 -11.56 -14.13
CA SER A 439 16.03 -13.00 -14.37
C SER A 439 16.45 -13.79 -13.12
N SER A 440 17.20 -13.18 -12.19
CA SER A 440 17.60 -13.78 -10.91
C SER A 440 16.43 -14.02 -9.93
N ARG A 441 15.24 -13.48 -10.22
CA ARG A 441 14.04 -13.59 -9.37
C ARG A 441 13.11 -14.73 -9.80
N GLY A 442 13.38 -15.39 -10.92
CA GLY A 442 12.62 -16.54 -11.38
C GLY A 442 12.49 -17.62 -10.29
N GLY A 443 11.33 -18.27 -10.23
CA GLY A 443 11.02 -19.25 -9.18
C GLY A 443 10.30 -18.66 -7.95
N THR A 444 9.90 -17.40 -8.02
CA THR A 444 9.00 -16.79 -7.02
C THR A 444 7.62 -16.53 -7.62
N TRP A 445 6.61 -16.45 -6.78
CA TRP A 445 5.25 -16.14 -7.22
C TRP A 445 5.14 -14.80 -7.97
N MET A 446 5.94 -13.80 -7.59
CA MET A 446 5.98 -12.50 -8.25
C MET A 446 6.62 -12.58 -9.64
N SER A 447 7.50 -13.55 -9.89
CA SER A 447 8.31 -13.73 -11.09
C SER A 447 7.94 -15.01 -11.84
N ALA A 448 6.63 -15.34 -11.86
CA ALA A 448 6.09 -16.54 -12.51
C ALA A 448 6.25 -16.54 -14.05
N GLU A 449 6.52 -15.37 -14.66
CA GLU A 449 6.85 -15.28 -16.08
C GLU A 449 8.25 -15.80 -16.44
N TRP A 450 9.12 -16.05 -15.46
CA TRP A 450 10.46 -16.54 -15.71
C TRP A 450 11.20 -15.72 -16.78
N ALA A 451 11.15 -14.38 -16.67
CA ALA A 451 11.83 -13.48 -17.58
C ALA A 451 13.30 -13.88 -17.77
N ASN A 452 13.79 -13.77 -19.00
CA ASN A 452 15.15 -14.12 -19.37
C ASN A 452 15.61 -13.19 -20.50
N ASP A 453 15.72 -11.90 -20.17
CA ASP A 453 16.09 -10.85 -21.09
C ASP A 453 17.30 -10.09 -20.52
N PRO A 454 18.52 -10.33 -21.05
CA PRO A 454 19.75 -9.69 -20.54
C PRO A 454 19.75 -8.15 -20.68
N GLU A 455 19.02 -7.59 -21.66
CA GLU A 455 18.93 -6.15 -21.83
C GLU A 455 18.04 -5.55 -20.72
N LEU A 456 16.95 -6.22 -20.39
CA LEU A 456 16.11 -5.85 -19.26
C LEU A 456 16.86 -5.94 -17.93
N ASP A 457 17.58 -7.04 -17.70
CA ASP A 457 18.40 -7.24 -16.51
C ASP A 457 19.39 -6.09 -16.32
N ALA A 458 20.11 -5.73 -17.37
CA ALA A 458 21.09 -4.64 -17.34
C ALA A 458 20.44 -3.26 -17.03
N LEU A 459 19.26 -2.99 -17.58
CA LEU A 459 18.50 -1.76 -17.27
C LEU A 459 18.05 -1.75 -15.80
N LEU A 460 17.54 -2.86 -15.28
CA LEU A 460 17.08 -2.96 -13.89
C LEU A 460 18.26 -2.84 -12.90
N GLU A 461 19.40 -3.48 -13.17
CA GLU A 461 20.62 -3.34 -12.37
C GLU A 461 21.15 -1.91 -12.37
N THR A 462 21.17 -1.25 -13.55
CA THR A 462 21.61 0.14 -13.67
C THR A 462 20.66 1.08 -12.90
N GLY A 463 19.34 0.92 -13.06
CA GLY A 463 18.36 1.74 -12.36
C GLY A 463 18.39 1.59 -10.84
N ARG A 464 18.78 0.40 -10.35
CA ARG A 464 18.94 0.10 -8.92
C ARG A 464 20.14 0.84 -8.30
N THR A 465 21.21 1.04 -9.06
CA THR A 465 22.46 1.65 -8.57
C THR A 465 22.59 3.13 -8.88
N GLU A 466 21.85 3.67 -9.86
CA GLU A 466 21.84 5.08 -10.21
C GLU A 466 21.13 5.91 -9.11
N THR A 467 21.79 6.94 -8.59
CA THR A 467 21.26 7.79 -7.52
C THR A 467 20.62 9.10 -8.02
N ASN A 468 20.78 9.43 -9.31
CA ASN A 468 20.14 10.59 -9.91
C ASN A 468 18.73 10.23 -10.42
N ASP A 469 17.68 10.77 -9.80
CA ASP A 469 16.30 10.45 -10.14
C ASP A 469 15.94 10.73 -11.62
N ALA A 470 16.51 11.79 -12.23
CA ALA A 470 16.23 12.11 -13.63
C ALA A 470 16.82 11.06 -14.60
N GLU A 471 17.97 10.49 -14.27
CA GLU A 471 18.55 9.38 -15.04
C GLU A 471 17.83 8.07 -14.73
N ARG A 472 17.47 7.80 -13.46
CA ARG A 472 16.66 6.64 -13.09
C ARG A 472 15.32 6.59 -13.84
N ILE A 473 14.63 7.73 -13.95
CA ILE A 473 13.38 7.84 -14.71
C ILE A 473 13.59 7.34 -16.15
N LYS A 474 14.64 7.79 -16.84
CA LYS A 474 14.92 7.37 -18.22
C LYS A 474 15.20 5.87 -18.33
N ILE A 475 15.98 5.33 -17.39
CA ILE A 475 16.33 3.91 -17.35
C ILE A 475 15.09 3.06 -17.18
N TYR A 476 14.24 3.39 -16.19
CA TYR A 476 13.03 2.60 -15.93
C TYR A 476 11.96 2.79 -17.02
N GLN A 477 11.89 3.96 -17.66
CA GLN A 477 11.04 4.14 -18.83
C GLN A 477 11.51 3.31 -20.03
N ALA A 478 12.83 3.18 -20.23
CA ALA A 478 13.39 2.28 -21.25
C ALA A 478 13.09 0.81 -20.92
N ALA A 479 13.27 0.40 -19.66
CA ALA A 479 12.91 -0.95 -19.22
C ALA A 479 11.41 -1.24 -19.42
N ASN A 480 10.53 -0.31 -19.05
CA ASN A 480 9.09 -0.42 -19.28
C ASN A 480 8.75 -0.60 -20.77
N GLN A 481 9.39 0.18 -21.66
CA GLN A 481 9.16 0.05 -23.09
C GLN A 481 9.64 -1.31 -23.62
N LEU A 482 10.82 -1.76 -23.21
CA LEU A 482 11.38 -3.07 -23.60
C LEU A 482 10.46 -4.22 -23.18
N MET A 483 9.88 -4.15 -21.97
CA MET A 483 8.94 -5.16 -21.48
C MET A 483 7.66 -5.23 -22.32
N ILE A 484 7.14 -4.08 -22.76
CA ILE A 484 5.97 -4.01 -23.66
C ILE A 484 6.34 -4.56 -25.04
N ASP A 485 7.48 -4.12 -25.59
CA ASP A 485 7.92 -4.52 -26.93
C ASP A 485 8.21 -6.04 -27.01
N ASN A 486 8.72 -6.64 -25.94
CA ASN A 486 9.00 -8.07 -25.86
C ASN A 486 7.85 -8.90 -25.28
N ALA A 487 6.72 -8.26 -24.96
CA ALA A 487 5.55 -8.90 -24.36
C ALA A 487 5.94 -9.87 -23.23
N ILE A 488 6.82 -9.41 -22.33
CA ILE A 488 7.35 -10.25 -21.23
C ILE A 488 6.21 -10.69 -20.30
N THR A 489 5.24 -9.81 -20.12
CA THR A 489 4.01 -10.05 -19.34
C THR A 489 2.85 -9.32 -20.00
N LEU A 490 1.60 -9.74 -19.78
CA LEU A 490 0.44 -8.94 -20.16
C LEU A 490 0.05 -8.04 -18.99
N PHE A 491 0.12 -6.74 -19.20
CA PHE A 491 -0.31 -5.72 -18.25
C PHE A 491 -1.82 -5.55 -18.35
N ILE A 492 -2.57 -6.12 -17.40
CA ILE A 492 -4.04 -6.19 -17.51
C ILE A 492 -4.66 -4.84 -17.19
N THR A 493 -4.50 -4.39 -15.95
CA THR A 493 -5.07 -3.13 -15.45
C THR A 493 -4.34 -2.68 -14.19
N ASP A 494 -4.16 -1.36 -14.05
CA ASP A 494 -3.64 -0.79 -12.83
C ASP A 494 -4.75 -0.65 -11.80
N PHE A 495 -4.44 -0.84 -10.52
CA PHE A 495 -5.42 -0.78 -9.46
C PHE A 495 -5.99 0.62 -9.28
N VAL A 496 -7.30 0.66 -9.18
CA VAL A 496 -8.06 1.79 -8.66
C VAL A 496 -9.09 1.22 -7.70
N GLY A 497 -8.98 1.60 -6.43
CA GLY A 497 -10.00 1.27 -5.43
C GLY A 497 -11.02 2.41 -5.31
N TYR A 498 -12.14 2.09 -4.68
CA TYR A 498 -13.11 3.07 -4.20
C TYR A 498 -13.50 2.74 -2.77
N ALA A 499 -13.56 3.78 -1.91
CA ALA A 499 -14.18 3.68 -0.60
C ALA A 499 -15.47 4.49 -0.60
N ALA A 500 -16.47 4.01 0.12
CA ALA A 500 -17.66 4.77 0.44
C ALA A 500 -17.40 5.56 1.72
N ILE A 501 -17.57 6.88 1.65
CA ILE A 501 -17.32 7.81 2.76
C ILE A 501 -18.63 8.51 3.10
N SER A 502 -18.97 8.57 4.39
CA SER A 502 -20.11 9.34 4.87
C SER A 502 -19.93 10.84 4.58
N SER A 503 -20.98 11.52 4.14
CA SER A 503 -20.96 12.96 3.81
C SER A 503 -20.61 13.88 4.98
N ASN A 504 -20.62 13.38 6.23
CA ASN A 504 -20.15 14.12 7.41
C ASN A 504 -18.62 14.03 7.60
N VAL A 505 -17.91 13.23 6.82
CA VAL A 505 -16.45 13.15 6.80
C VAL A 505 -15.94 13.77 5.51
N SER A 506 -15.02 14.68 5.61
CA SER A 506 -14.31 15.19 4.45
C SER A 506 -12.81 14.94 4.58
N ASN A 507 -12.23 14.72 3.45
CA ASN A 507 -10.82 14.57 3.22
C ASN A 507 -10.17 15.96 3.13
N SER A 508 -8.94 16.14 3.62
CA SER A 508 -8.22 17.42 3.50
C SER A 508 -7.80 17.73 2.07
N ASP A 509 -7.77 16.73 1.20
CA ASP A 509 -7.52 16.90 -0.22
C ASP A 509 -8.83 17.23 -0.94
N THR A 510 -8.84 18.27 -1.78
CA THR A 510 -9.97 18.68 -2.59
C THR A 510 -10.12 17.85 -3.86
N THR A 511 -9.23 16.88 -4.08
CA THR A 511 -9.29 15.96 -5.22
C THR A 511 -10.35 14.87 -5.00
N SER A 512 -10.76 14.22 -6.08
CA SER A 512 -11.62 13.04 -6.03
C SER A 512 -10.92 11.78 -5.50
N THR A 513 -9.69 11.93 -5.01
CA THR A 513 -8.83 10.85 -4.52
C THR A 513 -8.67 10.95 -3.01
N LEU A 514 -8.77 9.85 -2.29
CA LEU A 514 -8.60 9.82 -0.85
C LEU A 514 -7.17 10.22 -0.47
N GLN A 515 -7.02 11.46 -0.03
CA GLN A 515 -5.79 12.12 0.47
C GLN A 515 -4.59 12.20 -0.48
N GLY A 516 -4.67 11.68 -1.71
CA GLY A 516 -3.63 11.83 -2.73
C GLY A 516 -2.33 11.04 -2.50
N TYR A 517 -2.30 10.13 -1.53
CA TYR A 517 -1.16 9.24 -1.30
C TYR A 517 -1.30 7.96 -2.14
N GLY A 518 -0.19 7.49 -2.72
CA GLY A 518 -0.14 6.28 -3.54
C GLY A 518 0.31 5.04 -2.77
N THR A 519 1.13 5.21 -1.75
CA THR A 519 1.71 4.07 -1.00
C THR A 519 0.63 3.31 -0.23
N MET A 520 0.72 1.99 -0.29
CA MET A 520 -0.18 1.06 0.38
C MET A 520 -0.40 1.43 1.86
N GLY A 521 -1.66 1.64 2.24
CA GLY A 521 -2.08 2.02 3.60
C GLY A 521 -1.91 3.49 3.97
N ARG A 522 -1.18 4.29 3.19
CA ARG A 522 -0.96 5.72 3.49
C ARG A 522 -2.19 6.60 3.18
N ASN A 523 -3.09 6.12 2.37
CA ASN A 523 -4.31 6.81 1.93
C ASN A 523 -5.34 7.10 3.04
N LEU A 524 -5.18 6.56 4.25
CA LEU A 524 -6.01 6.82 5.42
C LEU A 524 -5.22 7.54 6.52
N SER A 525 -4.81 8.80 6.28
CA SER A 525 -4.21 9.67 7.29
C SER A 525 -5.31 10.40 8.09
N PHE A 526 -5.74 9.81 9.19
CA PHE A 526 -6.88 10.31 9.97
C PHE A 526 -6.66 11.71 10.55
N ARG A 527 -5.41 12.10 10.84
CA ARG A 527 -5.06 13.45 11.34
C ARG A 527 -5.43 14.57 10.35
N GLU A 528 -5.57 14.24 9.08
CA GLU A 528 -5.86 15.19 8.00
C GLU A 528 -7.36 15.26 7.67
N MET A 529 -8.16 14.32 8.17
CA MET A 529 -9.60 14.27 7.92
C MET A 529 -10.35 15.30 8.75
N THR A 530 -11.54 15.66 8.26
CA THR A 530 -12.47 16.52 8.96
C THR A 530 -13.74 15.74 9.24
N VAL A 531 -14.18 15.76 10.51
CA VAL A 531 -15.51 15.25 10.94
C VAL A 531 -16.41 16.46 11.19
N ASN A 532 -17.53 16.57 10.46
CA ASN A 532 -18.47 17.70 10.52
C ASN A 532 -19.62 17.47 11.49
#